data_15ffffb4c4aeba6171ba596dd8a6e779
#
_entry.id   15ffffb4c4aeba6171ba596dd8a6e779
#
_cell.length_a   1.000
_cell.length_b   1.000
_cell.length_c   1.000
_cell.angle_alpha   90.00
_cell.angle_beta   90.00
_cell.angle_gamma   90.00
#
_symmetry.space_group_name_H-M   'P 1'
#
loop_
_entity.id
_entity.type
_entity.pdbx_description
1 polymer ?
#
loop_
_entity_poly.entity_id
_entity_poly.type
_entity_poly.pdbx_seq_one_letter_code
_entity_poly.pdbx_strand_id
1 'polypeptide(L)'
;MSADNGIYILKTKDQYRVAHLCAIDNVTWSAIDGDWCTDMNKRGKLVPTRVVEMWGNCKYTRNENKAFEIAHKWASSLPICEYGVNVITYNKTWKHIVEDAKKYAEEEIDFINKQGTDGKNEWYKCQLERLQKIINGEYS
;
A
#
# COMPACT_ATOMS: atom_id res chain seq x y z
N MET A 1 -14.19 -10.16 -18.86
CA MET A 1 -13.72 -9.82 -17.51
C MET A 1 -12.35 -9.18 -17.60
N SER A 2 -12.23 -7.94 -17.18
CA SER A 2 -10.96 -7.26 -17.22
C SER A 2 -10.07 -7.74 -16.07
N ALA A 3 -8.81 -7.99 -16.35
CA ALA A 3 -7.83 -8.32 -15.33
C ALA A 3 -7.20 -7.00 -14.86
N ASP A 4 -7.85 -6.33 -13.93
CA ASP A 4 -7.38 -5.04 -13.39
C ASP A 4 -6.11 -5.21 -12.57
N ASN A 5 -5.01 -5.59 -13.21
CA ASN A 5 -3.76 -5.83 -12.54
C ASN A 5 -2.59 -5.15 -13.22
N GLY A 6 -1.54 -4.94 -12.46
CA GLY A 6 -0.31 -4.38 -12.94
C GLY A 6 0.84 -4.63 -11.97
N ILE A 7 2.04 -4.40 -12.45
CA ILE A 7 3.23 -4.47 -11.62
C ILE A 7 3.60 -3.04 -11.24
N TYR A 8 3.79 -2.80 -9.96
CA TYR A 8 4.07 -1.46 -9.44
C TYR A 8 5.40 -1.46 -8.70
N ILE A 9 6.29 -0.59 -9.15
CA ILE A 9 7.58 -0.37 -8.51
C ILE A 9 7.44 0.84 -7.59
N LEU A 10 7.64 0.64 -6.30
CA LEU A 10 7.71 1.74 -5.35
C LEU A 10 9.15 2.23 -5.29
N LYS A 11 9.36 3.47 -5.69
CA LYS A 11 10.66 4.13 -5.62
C LYS A 11 10.69 5.00 -4.35
N THR A 12 11.49 4.58 -3.39
CA THR A 12 11.74 5.36 -2.17
C THR A 12 13.09 6.08 -2.29
N LYS A 13 13.48 6.81 -1.26
CA LYS A 13 14.79 7.48 -1.25
C LYS A 13 15.98 6.50 -1.22
N ASP A 14 15.77 5.30 -0.68
CA ASP A 14 16.86 4.37 -0.41
C ASP A 14 16.72 3.01 -1.10
N GLN A 15 15.55 2.70 -1.66
CA GLN A 15 15.33 1.39 -2.25
C GLN A 15 14.15 1.37 -3.22
N TYR A 16 14.02 0.25 -3.92
CA TYR A 16 12.91 -0.04 -4.84
C TYR A 16 12.25 -1.33 -4.40
N ARG A 17 10.92 -1.34 -4.35
CA ARG A 17 10.13 -2.54 -4.04
C ARG A 17 9.16 -2.80 -5.17
N VAL A 18 9.01 -4.06 -5.53
CA VAL A 18 8.16 -4.46 -6.65
C VAL A 18 6.99 -5.28 -6.13
N ALA A 19 5.78 -4.89 -6.51
CA ALA A 19 4.56 -5.59 -6.11
C ALA A 19 3.62 -5.78 -7.28
N HIS A 20 2.85 -6.87 -7.23
CA HIS A 20 1.75 -7.11 -8.14
C HIS A 20 0.46 -6.67 -7.45
N LEU A 21 -0.23 -5.71 -8.02
CA LEU A 21 -1.44 -5.14 -7.44
C LEU A 21 -2.61 -5.32 -8.40
N CYS A 22 -3.81 -5.53 -7.83
CA CYS A 22 -4.99 -5.83 -8.63
C CYS A 22 -5.49 -4.64 -9.43
N ALA A 23 -5.44 -3.44 -8.88
CA ALA A 23 -5.88 -2.25 -9.57
C ALA A 23 -5.14 -1.02 -9.07
N ILE A 24 -4.93 -0.07 -9.96
CA ILE A 24 -4.30 1.18 -9.58
C ILE A 24 -5.11 1.92 -8.51
N ASP A 25 -6.42 1.74 -8.52
CA ASP A 25 -7.30 2.34 -7.53
C ASP A 25 -6.96 1.90 -6.12
N ASN A 26 -6.50 0.67 -5.95
CA ASN A 26 -6.03 0.19 -4.66
C ASN A 26 -4.78 0.95 -4.18
N VAL A 27 -4.04 1.52 -5.11
CA VAL A 27 -2.84 2.29 -4.79
C VAL A 27 -3.17 3.75 -4.51
N THR A 28 -4.09 4.33 -5.29
CA THR A 28 -4.35 5.77 -5.27
C THR A 28 -5.64 6.16 -4.54
N TRP A 29 -6.57 5.24 -4.40
CA TRP A 29 -7.89 5.54 -3.88
C TRP A 29 -8.10 5.27 -2.42
N SER A 30 -7.55 4.21 -1.93
CA SER A 30 -7.79 3.90 -0.53
C SER A 30 -6.86 4.73 0.32
N ALA A 31 -7.21 5.97 0.37
CA ALA A 31 -6.49 6.89 1.21
C ALA A 31 -6.55 6.37 2.64
N ILE A 32 -7.73 6.06 3.10
CA ILE A 32 -7.95 5.59 4.46
C ILE A 32 -8.95 4.45 4.34
N ASP A 33 -8.68 3.31 4.95
CA ASP A 33 -9.64 2.23 5.19
C ASP A 33 -10.28 1.58 3.97
N GLY A 34 -9.75 1.78 2.79
CA GLY A 34 -10.25 1.17 1.58
C GLY A 34 -11.54 1.76 1.04
N ASP A 35 -12.05 2.81 1.66
CA ASP A 35 -13.24 3.50 1.21
C ASP A 35 -12.91 4.56 0.17
N TRP A 36 -13.90 4.91 -0.62
CA TRP A 36 -13.81 6.03 -1.52
C TRP A 36 -13.59 7.30 -0.74
N CYS A 37 -12.46 7.93 -0.95
CA CYS A 37 -12.19 9.21 -0.32
C CYS A 37 -12.99 10.29 -1.04
N THR A 38 -13.95 10.90 -0.34
CA THR A 38 -14.72 12.01 -0.88
C THR A 38 -13.96 13.32 -0.81
N ASP A 39 -12.90 13.39 0.01
CA ASP A 39 -12.05 14.57 0.08
C ASP A 39 -11.09 14.58 -1.11
N MET A 40 -11.31 15.47 -2.05
CA MET A 40 -10.51 15.59 -3.26
C MET A 40 -9.04 15.89 -2.97
N ASN A 41 -8.73 16.51 -1.84
CA ASN A 41 -7.35 16.79 -1.46
C ASN A 41 -6.59 15.53 -1.06
N LYS A 42 -7.30 14.50 -0.65
CA LYS A 42 -6.69 13.21 -0.28
C LYS A 42 -6.71 12.20 -1.41
N ARG A 43 -7.51 12.46 -2.43
CA ARG A 43 -7.64 11.56 -3.57
C ARG A 43 -6.34 11.46 -4.34
N GLY A 44 -5.95 10.25 -4.65
CA GLY A 44 -4.73 10.00 -5.40
C GLY A 44 -3.44 10.10 -4.59
N LYS A 45 -3.55 10.38 -3.30
CA LYS A 45 -2.38 10.42 -2.42
C LYS A 45 -2.16 9.08 -1.75
N LEU A 46 -0.92 8.63 -1.76
CA LEU A 46 -0.55 7.42 -1.04
C LEU A 46 -0.43 7.76 0.45
N VAL A 47 -1.12 6.98 1.26
CA VAL A 47 -0.97 7.08 2.72
C VAL A 47 -0.02 5.99 3.21
N PRO A 48 0.78 6.26 4.28
CA PRO A 48 1.81 5.32 4.71
C PRO A 48 1.30 3.92 5.04
N THR A 49 0.12 3.79 5.63
CA THR A 49 -0.46 2.50 5.97
C THR A 49 -0.67 1.65 4.72
N ARG A 50 -1.15 2.25 3.64
CA ARG A 50 -1.36 1.53 2.38
C ARG A 50 -0.05 1.16 1.71
N VAL A 51 0.92 2.04 1.79
CA VAL A 51 2.25 1.77 1.22
C VAL A 51 2.86 0.53 1.85
N VAL A 52 2.84 0.42 3.18
CA VAL A 52 3.41 -0.75 3.86
C VAL A 52 2.60 -2.01 3.61
N GLU A 53 1.28 -1.92 3.48
CA GLU A 53 0.45 -3.07 3.16
C GLU A 53 0.72 -3.60 1.75
N MET A 54 0.92 -2.71 0.80
CA MET A 54 1.11 -3.09 -0.61
C MET A 54 2.52 -3.56 -0.91
N TRP A 55 3.53 -2.92 -0.33
CA TRP A 55 4.93 -3.22 -0.63
C TRP A 55 5.71 -3.79 0.55
N GLY A 56 5.10 -3.91 1.72
CA GLY A 56 5.73 -4.56 2.86
C GLY A 56 5.97 -6.04 2.58
N ASN A 57 7.05 -6.57 3.15
CA ASN A 57 7.47 -7.96 2.97
C ASN A 57 7.85 -8.33 1.53
N CYS A 58 7.86 -7.36 0.63
CA CYS A 58 8.37 -7.58 -0.72
C CYS A 58 9.88 -7.52 -0.73
N LYS A 59 10.48 -8.23 -1.66
CA LYS A 59 11.92 -8.12 -1.88
C LYS A 59 12.24 -6.71 -2.37
N TYR A 60 13.33 -6.16 -1.88
CA TYR A 60 13.77 -4.85 -2.31
C TYR A 60 15.14 -4.91 -2.96
N THR A 61 15.44 -3.91 -3.76
CA THR A 61 16.76 -3.71 -4.35
C THR A 61 17.07 -2.22 -4.32
N ARG A 62 18.35 -1.90 -4.27
CA ARG A 62 18.82 -0.52 -4.35
C ARG A 62 19.17 -0.11 -5.78
N ASN A 63 19.09 -1.06 -6.71
CA ASN A 63 19.41 -0.84 -8.12
C ASN A 63 18.13 -0.70 -8.93
N GLU A 64 17.96 0.45 -9.57
CA GLU A 64 16.78 0.75 -10.38
C GLU A 64 16.61 -0.22 -11.54
N ASN A 65 17.70 -0.52 -12.26
CA ASN A 65 17.66 -1.43 -13.40
C ASN A 65 17.21 -2.82 -12.99
N LYS A 66 17.66 -3.26 -11.82
CA LYS A 66 17.26 -4.57 -11.28
C LYS A 66 15.78 -4.60 -10.91
N ALA A 67 15.25 -3.50 -10.38
CA ALA A 67 13.83 -3.40 -10.08
C ALA A 67 12.99 -3.51 -11.35
N PHE A 68 13.36 -2.82 -12.41
CA PHE A 68 12.70 -2.93 -13.70
C PHE A 68 12.80 -4.34 -14.30
N GLU A 69 13.95 -4.96 -14.17
CA GLU A 69 14.17 -6.34 -14.63
C GLU A 69 13.20 -7.30 -13.93
N ILE A 70 13.10 -7.21 -12.61
CA ILE A 70 12.17 -8.03 -11.82
C ILE A 70 10.73 -7.75 -12.25
N ALA A 71 10.35 -6.48 -12.38
CA ALA A 71 9.00 -6.08 -12.74
C ALA A 71 8.60 -6.58 -14.12
N HIS A 72 9.46 -6.44 -15.11
CA HIS A 72 9.21 -6.91 -16.47
C HIS A 72 9.13 -8.43 -16.54
N LYS A 73 9.95 -9.12 -15.78
CA LYS A 73 9.89 -10.59 -15.68
C LYS A 73 8.54 -11.05 -15.12
N TRP A 74 8.07 -10.39 -14.08
CA TRP A 74 6.76 -10.72 -13.51
C TRP A 74 5.63 -10.42 -14.49
N ALA A 75 5.66 -9.26 -15.13
CA ALA A 75 4.65 -8.88 -16.12
C ALA A 75 4.59 -9.90 -17.27
N SER A 76 5.74 -10.37 -17.73
CA SER A 76 5.82 -11.36 -18.81
C SER A 76 5.29 -12.73 -18.41
N SER A 77 5.33 -13.06 -17.12
CA SER A 77 4.85 -14.36 -16.63
C SER A 77 3.34 -14.39 -16.39
N LEU A 78 2.68 -13.24 -16.38
CA LEU A 78 1.24 -13.15 -16.19
C LEU A 78 0.51 -13.34 -17.51
N PRO A 79 -0.60 -14.10 -17.54
CA PRO A 79 -1.42 -14.24 -18.75
C PRO A 79 -1.93 -12.90 -19.26
N ILE A 80 -2.34 -12.03 -18.34
CA ILE A 80 -2.80 -10.68 -18.65
C ILE A 80 -2.22 -9.74 -17.58
N CYS A 81 -1.56 -8.67 -18.02
CA CYS A 81 -1.08 -7.61 -17.16
C CYS A 81 -1.58 -6.29 -17.76
N GLU A 82 -2.83 -5.93 -17.44
CA GLU A 82 -3.55 -4.85 -18.11
C GLU A 82 -2.87 -3.49 -17.99
N TYR A 83 -2.34 -3.19 -16.81
CA TYR A 83 -1.69 -1.90 -16.58
C TYR A 83 -0.17 -1.92 -16.77
N GLY A 84 0.40 -3.08 -17.09
CA GLY A 84 1.83 -3.19 -17.34
C GLY A 84 2.69 -2.87 -16.12
N VAL A 85 3.85 -2.27 -16.36
CA VAL A 85 4.80 -1.89 -15.31
C VAL A 85 4.72 -0.39 -15.06
N ASN A 86 4.51 0.00 -13.80
CA ASN A 86 4.37 1.39 -13.40
C ASN A 86 5.31 1.71 -12.24
N VAL A 87 5.78 2.96 -12.18
CA VAL A 87 6.62 3.43 -11.08
C VAL A 87 5.85 4.46 -10.27
N ILE A 88 5.85 4.27 -8.96
CA ILE A 88 5.26 5.21 -8.02
C ILE A 88 6.38 5.71 -7.10
N THR A 89 6.57 7.01 -7.07
CA THR A 89 7.62 7.62 -6.27
C THR A 89 7.05 8.08 -4.92
N TYR A 90 7.68 7.62 -3.85
CA TYR A 90 7.36 8.07 -2.49
C TYR A 90 8.66 8.61 -1.88
N ASN A 91 8.70 9.91 -1.71
CA ASN A 91 9.95 10.62 -1.45
C ASN A 91 10.39 10.59 0.01
N LYS A 92 10.47 9.38 0.57
CA LYS A 92 10.94 9.10 1.93
C LYS A 92 11.71 7.80 1.93
N THR A 93 12.50 7.54 2.98
CA THR A 93 13.15 6.23 3.15
C THR A 93 12.09 5.21 3.59
N TRP A 94 12.35 3.93 3.31
CA TRP A 94 11.44 2.87 3.72
C TRP A 94 11.23 2.84 5.24
N LYS A 95 12.30 3.02 6.00
CA LYS A 95 12.22 3.07 7.46
C LYS A 95 11.29 4.18 7.93
N HIS A 96 11.38 5.35 7.33
CA HIS A 96 10.53 6.49 7.64
C HIS A 96 9.07 6.21 7.30
N ILE A 97 8.83 5.55 6.15
CA ILE A 97 7.49 5.15 5.74
C ILE A 97 6.86 4.21 6.76
N VAL A 98 7.63 3.22 7.25
CA VAL A 98 7.15 2.28 8.27
C VAL A 98 6.82 3.00 9.57
N GLU A 99 7.67 3.93 10.00
CA GLU A 99 7.43 4.72 11.21
C GLU A 99 6.16 5.58 11.07
N ASP A 100 6.00 6.25 9.94
CA ASP A 100 4.80 7.04 9.65
C ASP A 100 3.54 6.16 9.60
N ALA A 101 3.66 4.96 9.04
CA ALA A 101 2.55 4.03 8.97
C ALA A 101 2.07 3.60 10.36
N LYS A 102 2.98 3.34 11.28
CA LYS A 102 2.63 2.98 12.66
C LYS A 102 1.89 4.11 13.35
N LYS A 103 2.40 5.32 13.20
CA LYS A 103 1.80 6.52 13.78
C LYS A 103 0.40 6.77 13.22
N TYR A 104 0.28 6.65 11.91
CA TYR A 104 -0.99 6.83 11.21
C TYR A 104 -2.01 5.77 11.63
N ALA A 105 -1.57 4.52 11.79
CA ALA A 105 -2.42 3.43 12.24
C ALA A 105 -2.93 3.66 13.66
N GLU A 106 -2.09 4.17 14.56
CA GLU A 106 -2.50 4.51 15.91
C GLU A 106 -3.59 5.58 15.92
N GLU A 107 -3.44 6.60 15.10
CA GLU A 107 -4.42 7.68 14.96
C GLU A 107 -5.75 7.14 14.42
N GLU A 108 -5.72 6.26 13.44
CA GLU A 108 -6.92 5.66 12.87
C GLU A 108 -7.65 4.76 13.87
N ILE A 109 -6.91 3.97 14.62
CA ILE A 109 -7.50 3.11 15.66
C ILE A 109 -8.21 3.96 16.72
N ASP A 110 -7.56 5.03 17.15
CA ASP A 110 -8.13 5.96 18.11
C ASP A 110 -9.41 6.58 17.57
N PHE A 111 -9.42 6.99 16.31
CA PHE A 111 -10.59 7.54 15.66
C PHE A 111 -11.75 6.53 15.61
N ILE A 112 -11.46 5.28 15.20
CA ILE A 112 -12.46 4.22 15.14
C ILE A 112 -13.06 3.97 16.52
N ASN A 113 -12.23 3.90 17.55
CA ASN A 113 -12.70 3.66 18.92
C ASN A 113 -13.57 4.81 19.44
N LYS A 114 -13.26 6.04 19.06
CA LYS A 114 -14.04 7.22 19.46
C LYS A 114 -15.41 7.31 18.80
N GLN A 115 -15.61 6.62 17.66
CA GLN A 115 -16.90 6.61 16.98
C GLN A 115 -17.94 5.76 17.72
N GLY A 116 -17.57 5.12 18.81
CA GLY A 116 -18.51 4.33 19.60
C GLY A 116 -18.94 3.04 18.94
N THR A 117 -18.20 2.59 17.97
CA THR A 117 -18.44 1.30 17.32
C THR A 117 -17.91 0.22 18.26
N ASP A 118 -18.81 -0.64 18.71
CA ASP A 118 -18.52 -1.63 19.73
C ASP A 118 -17.93 -2.95 19.18
N GLY A 119 -17.37 -2.91 17.98
CA GLY A 119 -16.74 -4.07 17.37
C GLY A 119 -17.71 -5.13 16.87
N LYS A 120 -19.00 -4.88 16.90
CA LYS A 120 -20.01 -5.80 16.38
C LYS A 120 -20.08 -5.77 14.86
N ASN A 121 -19.57 -4.72 14.24
CA ASN A 121 -19.52 -4.60 12.80
C ASN A 121 -18.24 -5.28 12.31
N GLU A 122 -18.37 -6.30 11.47
CA GLU A 122 -17.24 -7.04 10.91
C GLU A 122 -16.26 -6.13 10.14
N TRP A 123 -16.76 -5.09 9.51
CA TRP A 123 -15.92 -4.15 8.79
C TRP A 123 -14.94 -3.45 9.74
N TYR A 124 -15.43 -2.91 10.84
CA TYR A 124 -14.58 -2.25 11.84
C TYR A 124 -13.57 -3.21 12.48
N LYS A 125 -14.02 -4.42 12.73
CA LYS A 125 -13.15 -5.46 13.28
C LYS A 125 -12.00 -5.76 12.33
N CYS A 126 -12.28 -5.91 11.05
CA CYS A 126 -11.25 -6.13 10.03
C CYS A 126 -10.28 -4.95 9.94
N GLN A 127 -10.79 -3.72 10.02
CA GLN A 127 -9.93 -2.53 10.00
C GLN A 127 -9.01 -2.47 11.22
N LEU A 128 -9.52 -2.77 12.40
CA LEU A 128 -8.71 -2.79 13.63
C LEU A 128 -7.61 -3.84 13.55
N GLU A 129 -7.92 -5.03 13.04
CA GLU A 129 -6.94 -6.11 12.86
C GLU A 129 -5.85 -5.70 11.87
N ARG A 130 -6.23 -5.11 10.75
CA ARG A 130 -5.31 -4.62 9.73
C ARG A 130 -4.33 -3.59 10.30
N LEU A 131 -4.87 -2.61 11.01
CA LEU A 131 -4.07 -1.53 11.59
C LEU A 131 -3.16 -2.05 12.71
N GLN A 132 -3.64 -3.01 13.49
CA GLN A 132 -2.84 -3.62 14.55
C GLN A 132 -1.62 -4.35 13.99
N LYS A 133 -1.75 -5.00 12.85
CA LYS A 133 -0.61 -5.65 12.17
C LYS A 133 0.48 -4.66 11.81
N ILE A 134 0.08 -3.47 11.37
CA ILE A 134 1.03 -2.41 11.05
C ILE A 134 1.77 -1.96 12.31
N ILE A 135 1.06 -1.74 13.40
CA ILE A 135 1.64 -1.33 14.69
C ILE A 135 2.59 -2.38 15.21
N ASN A 136 2.24 -3.66 15.06
CA ASN A 136 3.07 -4.78 15.51
C ASN A 136 4.35 -4.96 14.66
N GLY A 137 4.48 -4.23 13.58
CA GLY A 137 5.67 -4.30 12.72
C GLY A 137 5.74 -5.54 11.85
N GLU A 138 4.59 -6.10 11.46
CA GLU A 138 4.55 -7.30 10.62
C GLU A 138 4.94 -7.02 9.17
N TYR A 139 5.00 -5.76 8.77
CA TYR A 139 5.44 -5.35 7.44
C TYR A 139 6.84 -4.76 7.50
N SER A 140 7.78 -5.42 6.90
CA SER A 140 9.19 -5.00 6.90
C SER A 140 9.64 -4.48 5.54
#